data_4e8e334901e3899234e1407258ea6d9e
#
_entry.id   4e8e334901e3899234e1407258ea6d9e
#
_cell.length_a   1.000
_cell.length_b   1.000
_cell.length_c   1.000
_cell.angle_alpha   90.00
_cell.angle_beta   90.00
_cell.angle_gamma   90.00
#
_symmetry.space_group_name_H-M   'P 1'
#
loop_
_entity.id
_entity.type
_entity.pdbx_description
1 polymer ?
#
loop_
_entity_poly.entity_id
_entity_poly.type
_entity_poly.pdbx_seq_one_letter_code
_entity_poly.pdbx_strand_id
1 'polypeptide(L)'
;MDKKISIILSTYNEALIIKKTINEIFNTLKDVEIIVVDDNSNDGTGEILKSIQNENLKVFSRKSRGLASAFLLGMINTNGNYIGWTDSNMPNLTHHFIEILEKLKNYDVVLLSRYVEGGGDQRSKMRILSSKMINSFCRLILGNDIKDYTSSIFLMHRNVLKC
;
A
#
# COMPACT_ATOMS: atom_id res chain seq x y z
N MET A 1 -19.91 4.50 -13.96
CA MET A 1 -19.65 3.46 -12.93
C MET A 1 -18.66 4.04 -11.97
N ASP A 2 -19.09 4.27 -10.74
CA ASP A 2 -18.25 4.78 -9.69
C ASP A 2 -17.18 3.73 -9.38
N LYS A 3 -15.92 4.14 -9.52
CA LYS A 3 -14.79 3.21 -9.41
C LYS A 3 -14.31 3.25 -7.95
N LYS A 4 -14.97 2.49 -7.08
CA LYS A 4 -14.57 2.39 -5.67
C LYS A 4 -13.15 1.84 -5.54
N ILE A 5 -12.34 2.53 -4.76
CA ILE A 5 -10.94 2.17 -4.49
C ILE A 5 -10.86 1.58 -3.09
N SER A 6 -10.17 0.46 -2.92
CA SER A 6 -9.82 -0.09 -1.61
C SER A 6 -8.33 0.09 -1.38
N ILE A 7 -7.94 0.82 -0.35
CA ILE A 7 -6.53 0.98 0.04
C ILE A 7 -6.25 0.16 1.28
N ILE A 8 -5.29 -0.74 1.19
CA ILE A 8 -4.82 -1.57 2.30
C ILE A 8 -3.59 -0.90 2.90
N LEU A 9 -3.65 -0.60 4.20
CA LEU A 9 -2.54 -0.08 5.00
C LEU A 9 -2.09 -1.14 6.00
N SER A 10 -0.86 -1.61 5.90
CA SER A 10 -0.24 -2.33 7.00
C SER A 10 0.37 -1.36 7.99
N THR A 11 0.21 -1.60 9.28
CA THR A 11 0.78 -0.74 10.32
C THR A 11 1.36 -1.55 11.47
N TYR A 12 2.45 -1.05 12.03
CA TYR A 12 3.06 -1.54 13.24
C TYR A 12 3.83 -0.42 13.94
N ASN A 13 3.32 0.05 15.10
CA ASN A 13 3.90 1.15 15.88
C ASN A 13 4.04 2.46 15.06
N GLU A 14 2.91 2.93 14.54
CA GLU A 14 2.83 4.11 13.67
C GLU A 14 1.90 5.20 14.27
N ALA A 15 1.80 5.28 15.60
CA ALA A 15 0.90 6.21 16.32
C ALA A 15 1.05 7.67 15.86
N LEU A 16 2.30 8.11 15.57
CA LEU A 16 2.58 9.49 15.20
C LEU A 16 2.04 9.90 13.82
N ILE A 17 1.82 8.95 12.92
CA ILE A 17 1.54 9.25 11.51
C ILE A 17 0.24 8.65 10.98
N ILE A 18 -0.22 7.53 11.53
CA ILE A 18 -1.33 6.74 10.97
C ILE A 18 -2.60 7.57 10.74
N LYS A 19 -2.99 8.41 11.69
CA LYS A 19 -4.17 9.27 11.56
C LYS A 19 -4.03 10.29 10.44
N LYS A 20 -2.83 10.89 10.31
CA LYS A 20 -2.54 11.84 9.23
C LYS A 20 -2.65 11.16 7.87
N THR A 21 -2.03 10.00 7.71
CA THR A 21 -2.06 9.22 6.47
C THR A 21 -3.48 8.85 6.06
N ILE A 22 -4.30 8.35 7.00
CA ILE A 22 -5.70 8.00 6.74
C ILE A 22 -6.49 9.23 6.27
N ASN A 23 -6.34 10.37 6.98
CA ASN A 23 -7.03 11.60 6.61
C ASN A 23 -6.59 12.13 5.24
N GLU A 24 -5.30 12.07 4.91
CA GLU A 24 -4.79 12.46 3.60
C GLU A 24 -5.43 11.62 2.48
N ILE A 25 -5.53 10.30 2.67
CA ILE A 25 -6.16 9.42 1.68
C ILE A 25 -7.63 9.78 1.48
N PHE A 26 -8.42 9.92 2.57
CA PHE A 26 -9.83 10.29 2.48
C PHE A 26 -10.07 11.67 1.86
N ASN A 27 -9.19 12.63 2.12
CA ASN A 27 -9.29 13.98 1.57
C ASN A 27 -8.94 14.05 0.07
N THR A 28 -8.13 13.11 -0.42
CA THR A 28 -7.61 13.16 -1.80
C THR A 28 -8.36 12.23 -2.74
N LEU A 29 -8.69 11.03 -2.29
CA LEU A 29 -9.36 10.03 -3.12
C LEU A 29 -10.86 10.03 -2.86
N LYS A 30 -11.63 10.20 -3.93
CA LYS A 30 -13.09 10.02 -3.89
C LYS A 30 -13.43 8.53 -3.92
N ASP A 31 -14.55 8.17 -3.27
CA ASP A 31 -15.06 6.79 -3.24
C ASP A 31 -14.04 5.74 -2.79
N VAL A 32 -13.25 6.07 -1.76
CA VAL A 32 -12.24 5.21 -1.18
C VAL A 32 -12.73 4.53 0.10
N GLU A 33 -12.44 3.25 0.25
CA GLU A 33 -12.43 2.57 1.55
C GLU A 33 -10.98 2.28 1.96
N ILE A 34 -10.70 2.35 3.26
CA ILE A 34 -9.38 2.04 3.80
C ILE A 34 -9.49 0.82 4.70
N ILE A 35 -8.64 -0.16 4.47
CA ILE A 35 -8.51 -1.35 5.28
C ILE A 35 -7.15 -1.30 5.99
N VAL A 36 -7.15 -1.03 7.28
CA VAL A 36 -5.93 -1.04 8.10
C VAL A 36 -5.76 -2.42 8.72
N VAL A 37 -4.57 -2.97 8.58
CA VAL A 37 -4.16 -4.21 9.26
C VAL A 37 -3.04 -3.88 10.24
N ASP A 38 -3.36 -3.91 11.52
CA ASP A 38 -2.44 -3.62 12.62
C ASP A 38 -1.81 -4.90 13.18
N ASP A 39 -0.49 -4.98 13.14
CA ASP A 39 0.31 -6.12 13.58
C ASP A 39 0.62 -6.07 15.09
N ASN A 40 -0.42 -5.82 15.91
CA ASN A 40 -0.34 -5.73 17.37
C ASN A 40 0.59 -4.62 17.85
N SER A 41 0.30 -3.40 17.43
CA SER A 41 1.02 -2.20 17.90
C SER A 41 0.84 -2.00 19.41
N ASN A 42 1.88 -1.49 20.06
CA ASN A 42 1.89 -1.22 21.51
C ASN A 42 2.26 0.23 21.87
N ASP A 43 2.22 1.13 20.87
CA ASP A 43 2.58 2.54 20.99
C ASP A 43 1.36 3.49 21.01
N GLY A 44 0.13 2.95 21.05
CA GLY A 44 -1.10 3.72 20.97
C GLY A 44 -1.72 3.77 19.55
N THR A 45 -1.12 3.13 18.55
CA THR A 45 -1.68 3.07 17.19
C THR A 45 -3.11 2.53 17.18
N GLY A 46 -3.37 1.44 17.92
CA GLY A 46 -4.69 0.80 17.96
C GLY A 46 -5.78 1.70 18.55
N GLU A 47 -5.46 2.48 19.59
CA GLU A 47 -6.36 3.46 20.21
C GLU A 47 -6.68 4.60 19.24
N ILE A 48 -5.67 5.09 18.53
CA ILE A 48 -5.83 6.13 17.51
C ILE A 48 -6.76 5.63 16.39
N LEU A 49 -6.54 4.42 15.89
CA LEU A 49 -7.38 3.82 14.84
C LEU A 49 -8.84 3.71 15.28
N LYS A 50 -9.11 3.26 16.51
CA LYS A 50 -10.46 3.18 17.09
C LYS A 50 -11.13 4.55 17.25
N SER A 51 -10.35 5.62 17.42
CA SER A 51 -10.88 6.97 17.57
C SER A 51 -11.35 7.61 16.26
N ILE A 52 -11.00 7.03 15.11
CA ILE A 52 -11.38 7.57 13.79
C ILE A 52 -12.79 7.07 13.44
N GLN A 53 -13.75 7.98 13.43
CA GLN A 53 -15.14 7.70 13.06
C GLN A 53 -15.31 7.91 11.55
N ASN A 54 -15.21 6.84 10.77
CA ASN A 54 -15.47 6.86 9.32
C ASN A 54 -15.99 5.48 8.89
N GLU A 55 -17.17 5.45 8.27
CA GLU A 55 -17.81 4.20 7.81
C GLU A 55 -17.03 3.45 6.74
N ASN A 56 -16.17 4.15 6.00
CA ASN A 56 -15.30 3.59 4.98
C ASN A 56 -13.91 3.17 5.54
N LEU A 57 -13.71 3.20 6.86
CA LEU A 57 -12.52 2.70 7.53
C LEU A 57 -12.81 1.36 8.19
N LYS A 58 -12.06 0.33 7.81
CA LYS A 58 -12.07 -0.99 8.47
C LYS A 58 -10.73 -1.22 9.13
N VAL A 59 -10.73 -1.67 10.39
CA VAL A 59 -9.50 -1.92 11.15
C VAL A 59 -9.48 -3.37 11.61
N PHE A 60 -8.40 -4.07 11.30
CA PHE A 60 -8.14 -5.44 11.71
C PHE A 60 -6.86 -5.49 12.53
N SER A 61 -6.96 -5.84 13.81
CA SER A 61 -5.80 -6.09 14.67
C SER A 61 -5.53 -7.60 14.72
N ARG A 62 -4.27 -8.00 14.61
CA ARG A 62 -3.86 -9.40 14.63
C ARG A 62 -2.61 -9.60 15.50
N LYS A 63 -2.48 -10.80 16.09
CA LYS A 63 -1.37 -11.13 17.00
C LYS A 63 -0.07 -11.50 16.26
N SER A 64 -0.16 -11.91 15.01
CA SER A 64 1.00 -12.33 14.22
C SER A 64 1.49 -11.20 13.32
N ARG A 65 2.81 -11.10 13.14
CA ARG A 65 3.43 -10.16 12.20
C ARG A 65 3.67 -10.82 10.85
N GLY A 66 3.65 -10.05 9.82
CA GLY A 66 4.05 -10.48 8.48
C GLY A 66 3.34 -9.71 7.37
N LEU A 67 4.11 -9.02 6.55
CA LEU A 67 3.62 -8.13 5.50
C LEU A 67 2.69 -8.84 4.51
N ALA A 68 3.09 -10.01 4.00
CA ALA A 68 2.29 -10.77 3.04
C ALA A 68 0.94 -11.20 3.63
N SER A 69 0.92 -11.70 4.87
CA SER A 69 -0.32 -12.11 5.52
C SER A 69 -1.20 -10.92 5.94
N ALA A 70 -0.59 -9.73 6.21
CA ALA A 70 -1.35 -8.50 6.40
C ALA A 70 -2.05 -8.10 5.10
N PHE A 71 -1.33 -8.14 4.00
CA PHE A 71 -1.88 -7.86 2.68
C PHE A 71 -3.04 -8.81 2.35
N LEU A 72 -2.86 -10.12 2.50
CA LEU A 72 -3.91 -11.11 2.25
C LEU A 72 -5.16 -10.85 3.10
N LEU A 73 -5.00 -10.57 4.39
CA LEU A 73 -6.13 -10.22 5.26
C LEU A 73 -6.83 -8.94 4.79
N GLY A 74 -6.05 -7.92 4.45
CA GLY A 74 -6.61 -6.68 3.88
C GLY A 74 -7.38 -6.97 2.59
N MET A 75 -6.77 -7.70 1.66
CA MET A 75 -7.29 -7.98 0.33
C MET A 75 -8.65 -8.70 0.36
N ILE A 76 -8.83 -9.72 1.19
CA ILE A 76 -10.10 -10.45 1.30
C ILE A 76 -11.23 -9.61 1.91
N ASN A 77 -10.91 -8.48 2.56
CA ASN A 77 -11.87 -7.55 3.15
C ASN A 77 -12.13 -6.30 2.30
N THR A 78 -11.56 -6.22 1.08
CA THR A 78 -11.80 -5.13 0.14
C THR A 78 -13.07 -5.34 -0.67
N ASN A 79 -13.76 -4.24 -1.02
CA ASN A 79 -14.95 -4.26 -1.90
C ASN A 79 -14.78 -3.43 -3.18
N GLY A 80 -13.72 -2.63 -3.29
CA GLY A 80 -13.48 -1.73 -4.43
C GLY A 80 -13.14 -2.46 -5.74
N ASN A 81 -13.30 -1.77 -6.85
CA ASN A 81 -12.91 -2.23 -8.18
C ASN A 81 -11.39 -2.16 -8.39
N TYR A 82 -10.75 -1.26 -7.65
CA TYR A 82 -9.30 -1.12 -7.58
C TYR A 82 -8.83 -1.49 -6.18
N ILE A 83 -7.73 -2.21 -6.09
CA ILE A 83 -7.11 -2.59 -4.82
C ILE A 83 -5.71 -2.01 -4.80
N GLY A 84 -5.43 -1.20 -3.79
CA GLY A 84 -4.14 -0.61 -3.54
C GLY A 84 -3.52 -1.11 -2.24
N TRP A 85 -2.21 -1.05 -2.21
CA TRP A 85 -1.41 -1.34 -1.04
C TRP A 85 -0.41 -0.21 -0.81
N THR A 86 -0.21 0.17 0.44
CA THR A 86 0.89 1.07 0.83
C THR A 86 1.27 0.91 2.30
N ASP A 87 2.47 1.34 2.62
CA ASP A 87 2.89 1.56 4.01
C ASP A 87 2.34 2.90 4.51
N SER A 88 2.06 2.98 5.81
CA SER A 88 1.49 4.19 6.43
C SER A 88 2.44 5.39 6.47
N ASN A 89 3.74 5.19 6.30
CA ASN A 89 4.78 6.21 6.43
C ASN A 89 5.34 6.75 5.10
N MET A 90 4.63 6.54 4.00
CA MET A 90 5.11 7.01 2.69
C MET A 90 4.87 8.52 2.49
N PRO A 91 5.89 9.28 2.11
CA PRO A 91 5.72 10.69 1.79
C PRO A 91 4.98 10.86 0.46
N ASN A 92 4.21 11.96 0.34
CA ASN A 92 3.45 12.31 -0.88
C ASN A 92 2.54 11.18 -1.42
N LEU A 93 2.05 10.34 -0.53
CA LEU A 93 1.29 9.13 -0.85
C LEU A 93 0.10 9.42 -1.78
N THR A 94 -0.63 10.48 -1.51
CA THR A 94 -1.83 10.85 -2.26
C THR A 94 -1.53 11.26 -3.70
N HIS A 95 -0.43 11.99 -3.93
CA HIS A 95 0.03 12.34 -5.27
C HIS A 95 0.36 11.07 -6.08
N HIS A 96 1.04 10.13 -5.49
CA HIS A 96 1.38 8.86 -6.13
C HIS A 96 0.12 8.05 -6.52
N PHE A 97 -0.91 8.03 -5.68
CA PHE A 97 -2.15 7.33 -6.04
C PHE A 97 -2.86 7.96 -7.23
N ILE A 98 -2.85 9.28 -7.37
CA ILE A 98 -3.43 9.98 -8.53
C ILE A 98 -2.69 9.58 -9.82
N GLU A 99 -1.35 9.59 -9.80
CA GLU A 99 -0.55 9.15 -10.94
C GLU A 99 -0.79 7.69 -11.32
N ILE A 100 -0.86 6.80 -10.33
CA ILE A 100 -1.14 5.38 -10.55
C ILE A 100 -2.53 5.20 -11.18
N LEU A 101 -3.56 5.89 -10.69
CA LEU A 101 -4.92 5.80 -11.22
C LEU A 101 -5.00 6.23 -12.68
N GLU A 102 -4.26 7.25 -13.08
CA GLU A 102 -4.18 7.66 -14.50
C GLU A 102 -3.58 6.55 -15.37
N LYS A 103 -2.53 5.88 -14.89
CA LYS A 103 -1.88 4.78 -15.63
C LYS A 103 -2.72 3.50 -15.66
N LEU A 104 -3.54 3.23 -14.64
CA LEU A 104 -4.46 2.08 -14.61
C LEU A 104 -5.55 2.10 -15.69
N LYS A 105 -5.70 3.19 -16.43
CA LYS A 105 -6.55 3.22 -17.63
C LYS A 105 -6.03 2.30 -18.75
N ASN A 106 -4.72 2.02 -18.75
CA ASN A 106 -4.02 1.27 -19.80
C ASN A 106 -3.32 0.00 -19.28
N TYR A 107 -3.29 -0.23 -17.97
CA TYR A 107 -2.58 -1.34 -17.35
C TYR A 107 -3.43 -1.97 -16.26
N ASP A 108 -3.33 -3.28 -16.08
CA ASP A 108 -4.05 -4.02 -15.04
C ASP A 108 -3.45 -3.82 -13.64
N VAL A 109 -2.14 -3.62 -13.58
CA VAL A 109 -1.37 -3.38 -12.35
C VAL A 109 -0.38 -2.24 -12.60
N VAL A 110 -0.35 -1.28 -11.69
CA VAL A 110 0.66 -0.20 -11.70
C VAL A 110 1.31 -0.13 -10.33
N LEU A 111 2.62 -0.18 -10.32
CA LEU A 111 3.42 -0.04 -9.11
C LEU A 111 4.42 1.10 -9.25
N LEU A 112 4.70 1.79 -8.15
CA LEU A 112 5.77 2.78 -8.10
C LEU A 112 7.13 2.08 -8.04
N SER A 113 8.11 2.69 -8.67
CA SER A 113 9.47 2.17 -8.66
C SER A 113 10.47 3.25 -8.26
N ARG A 114 11.38 2.88 -7.37
CA ARG A 114 12.52 3.72 -6.97
C ARG A 114 13.64 3.70 -8.01
N TYR A 115 13.59 2.78 -8.97
CA TYR A 115 14.66 2.46 -9.92
C TYR A 115 14.29 2.81 -11.37
N VAL A 116 13.41 3.79 -11.55
CA VAL A 116 13.06 4.40 -12.82
C VAL A 116 13.47 5.89 -12.83
N GLU A 117 13.45 6.52 -13.98
CA GLU A 117 13.69 7.96 -14.10
C GLU A 117 12.70 8.74 -13.22
N GLY A 118 13.20 9.71 -12.45
CA GLY A 118 12.42 10.42 -11.42
C GLY A 118 12.21 9.67 -10.11
N GLY A 119 12.58 8.40 -10.03
CA GLY A 119 12.56 7.62 -8.79
C GLY A 119 13.70 8.03 -7.85
N GLY A 120 13.55 7.71 -6.56
CA GLY A 120 14.58 7.98 -5.55
C GLY A 120 14.49 7.02 -4.38
N ASP A 121 15.61 6.77 -3.74
CA ASP A 121 15.70 5.90 -2.55
C ASP A 121 16.56 6.58 -1.48
N GLN A 122 15.91 7.12 -0.46
CA GLN A 122 16.55 7.84 0.65
C GLN A 122 16.87 6.91 1.84
N ARG A 123 16.66 5.60 1.71
CA ARG A 123 16.93 4.63 2.76
C ARG A 123 18.46 4.47 2.99
N SER A 124 18.82 3.77 4.05
CA SER A 124 20.22 3.46 4.35
C SER A 124 20.86 2.63 3.21
N LYS A 125 22.17 2.82 2.99
CA LYS A 125 22.93 2.11 1.93
C LYS A 125 22.76 0.59 1.98
N MET A 126 22.69 0.01 3.20
CA MET A 126 22.46 -1.43 3.39
C MET A 126 21.09 -1.88 2.87
N ARG A 127 20.03 -1.11 3.16
CA ARG A 127 18.68 -1.41 2.66
C ARG A 127 18.58 -1.25 1.15
N ILE A 128 19.27 -0.27 0.56
CA ILE A 128 19.34 -0.10 -0.89
C ILE A 128 20.05 -1.29 -1.52
N LEU A 129 21.17 -1.72 -0.96
CA LEU A 129 21.94 -2.86 -1.47
C LEU A 129 21.12 -4.15 -1.42
N SER A 130 20.49 -4.46 -0.27
CA SER A 130 19.65 -5.65 -0.14
C SER A 130 18.46 -5.63 -1.10
N SER A 131 17.80 -4.48 -1.28
CA SER A 131 16.72 -4.35 -2.27
C SER A 131 17.21 -4.58 -3.70
N LYS A 132 18.38 -4.04 -4.07
CA LYS A 132 18.98 -4.27 -5.41
C LYS A 132 19.30 -5.73 -5.64
N MET A 133 19.83 -6.44 -4.65
CA MET A 133 20.10 -7.88 -4.74
C MET A 133 18.80 -8.67 -4.93
N ILE A 134 17.78 -8.41 -4.13
CA ILE A 134 16.45 -9.05 -4.26
C ILE A 134 15.87 -8.77 -5.66
N ASN A 135 15.89 -7.52 -6.10
CA ASN A 135 15.38 -7.14 -7.42
C ASN A 135 16.13 -7.85 -8.55
N SER A 136 17.47 -7.98 -8.45
CA SER A 136 18.26 -8.73 -9.44
C SER A 136 17.88 -10.19 -9.48
N PHE A 137 17.70 -10.82 -8.32
CA PHE A 137 17.26 -12.20 -8.20
C PHE A 137 15.85 -12.42 -8.76
N CYS A 138 14.90 -11.53 -8.41
CA CYS A 138 13.54 -11.58 -8.95
C CYS A 138 13.51 -11.43 -10.47
N ARG A 139 14.31 -10.53 -11.05
CA ARG A 139 14.40 -10.37 -12.50
C ARG A 139 14.93 -11.60 -13.20
N LEU A 140 15.88 -12.29 -12.58
CA LEU A 140 16.43 -13.54 -13.16
C LEU A 140 15.35 -14.63 -13.25
N ILE A 141 14.43 -14.70 -12.27
CA ILE A 141 13.41 -15.76 -12.19
C ILE A 141 12.11 -15.36 -12.88
N LEU A 142 11.67 -14.09 -12.68
CA LEU A 142 10.34 -13.61 -13.07
C LEU A 142 10.35 -12.73 -14.33
N GLY A 143 11.53 -12.38 -14.86
CA GLY A 143 11.68 -11.52 -16.02
C GLY A 143 12.04 -10.07 -15.67
N ASN A 144 12.23 -9.24 -16.71
CA ASN A 144 12.77 -7.88 -16.58
C ASN A 144 11.74 -6.76 -16.65
N ASP A 145 10.46 -7.05 -16.77
CA ASP A 145 9.42 -6.06 -17.01
C ASP A 145 9.19 -5.16 -15.79
N ILE A 146 9.36 -5.72 -14.58
CA ILE A 146 9.23 -4.99 -13.33
C ILE A 146 10.61 -4.49 -12.87
N LYS A 147 10.72 -3.17 -12.67
CA LYS A 147 11.98 -2.55 -12.21
C LYS A 147 12.18 -2.62 -10.70
N ASP A 148 11.09 -2.70 -9.92
CA ASP A 148 11.14 -2.73 -8.45
C ASP A 148 10.15 -3.73 -7.86
N TYR A 149 10.58 -4.98 -7.69
CA TYR A 149 9.81 -6.03 -7.00
C TYR A 149 9.67 -5.82 -5.49
N THR A 150 10.40 -4.86 -4.94
CA THR A 150 10.36 -4.51 -3.50
C THR A 150 9.61 -3.22 -3.24
N SER A 151 8.83 -2.74 -4.21
CA SER A 151 7.95 -1.58 -4.02
C SER A 151 6.83 -1.92 -3.04
N SER A 152 6.51 -0.96 -2.18
CA SER A 152 5.42 -1.05 -1.23
C SER A 152 4.19 -0.22 -1.63
N ILE A 153 4.17 0.33 -2.84
CA ILE A 153 3.00 1.07 -3.36
C ILE A 153 2.60 0.52 -4.71
N PHE A 154 1.38 0.05 -4.80
CA PHE A 154 0.77 -0.31 -6.07
C PHE A 154 -0.75 -0.16 -6.01
N LEU A 155 -1.38 -0.09 -7.18
CA LEU A 155 -2.80 -0.34 -7.40
C LEU A 155 -2.96 -1.36 -8.52
N MET A 156 -4.04 -2.15 -8.43
CA MET A 156 -4.42 -3.11 -9.45
C MET A 156 -5.94 -3.14 -9.65
N HIS A 157 -6.36 -3.57 -10.80
CA HIS A 157 -7.75 -3.95 -11.02
C HIS A 157 -8.08 -5.22 -10.23
N ARG A 158 -9.24 -5.26 -9.57
CA ARG A 158 -9.71 -6.47 -8.86
C ARG A 158 -9.76 -7.72 -9.75
N ASN A 159 -9.99 -7.55 -11.04
CA ASN A 159 -10.07 -8.67 -11.99
C ASN A 159 -8.77 -9.48 -12.07
N VAL A 160 -7.63 -8.87 -11.74
CA VAL A 160 -6.33 -9.57 -11.65
C VAL A 160 -6.35 -10.72 -10.64
N LEU A 161 -7.21 -10.64 -9.61
CA LEU A 161 -7.34 -11.69 -8.59
C LEU A 161 -8.18 -12.89 -9.02
N LYS A 162 -8.78 -12.85 -10.21
CA LYS A 162 -9.64 -13.92 -10.73
C LYS A 162 -8.91 -14.87 -11.68
N CYS A 163 -7.60 -14.67 -11.86
CA CYS A 163 -6.74 -15.51 -12.71
C CYS A 163 -6.23 -16.74 -11.97
#